data_910bf5ffc19843ae75bc518e62856f62
#
_entry.id   910bf5ffc19843ae75bc518e62856f62
#
_cell.length_a   1.000
_cell.length_b   1.000
_cell.length_c   1.000
_cell.angle_alpha   90.00
_cell.angle_beta   90.00
_cell.angle_gamma   90.00
#
_symmetry.space_group_name_H-M   'P 1'
#
loop_
_entity.id
_entity.type
_entity.pdbx_description
1 polymer ?
#
loop_
_entity_poly.entity_id
_entity_poly.type
_entity_poly.pdbx_seq_one_letter_code
_entity_poly.pdbx_strand_id
1 'polypeptide(L)' 'MSYSKLKGRIVEKFGTQAAFAAAMGWREALLSAKLNNKSQWTFAEVMKACELLGIPLEEAHLYFFCAASYENVTD' A
#
# COMPACT_ATOMS: atom_id res chain seq x y z
N MET A 1 -10.15 -5.16 -6.71
CA MET A 1 -8.79 -5.31 -6.19
C MET A 1 -8.74 -5.04 -4.70
N SER A 2 -7.92 -5.76 -3.99
CA SER A 2 -7.87 -5.66 -2.54
C SER A 2 -6.45 -5.40 -2.07
N TYR A 3 -6.31 -4.52 -1.08
CA TYR A 3 -5.03 -4.26 -0.44
C TYR A 3 -4.95 -4.90 0.95
N SER A 4 -5.60 -6.05 1.12
CA SER A 4 -5.64 -6.72 2.43
C SER A 4 -4.26 -6.97 3.00
N LYS A 5 -3.34 -7.45 2.18
CA LYS A 5 -1.98 -7.75 2.64
C LYS A 5 -1.27 -6.47 3.06
N LEU A 6 -1.45 -5.40 2.30
CA LEU A 6 -0.85 -4.12 2.64
C LEU A 6 -1.45 -3.56 3.92
N LYS A 7 -2.77 -3.64 4.06
CA LYS A 7 -3.43 -3.16 5.29
C LYS A 7 -2.92 -3.90 6.51
N GLY A 8 -2.75 -5.22 6.39
CA GLY A 8 -2.21 -6.01 7.49
C GLY A 8 -0.80 -5.58 7.87
N ARG A 9 0.02 -5.31 6.87
CA ARG A 9 1.39 -4.88 7.14
C ARG A 9 1.42 -3.51 7.81
N ILE A 10 0.54 -2.61 7.38
CA ILE A 10 0.44 -1.29 7.99
C ILE A 10 0.11 -1.40 9.49
N VAL A 11 -0.88 -2.22 9.82
CA VAL A 11 -1.25 -2.39 11.22
C VAL A 11 -0.13 -3.06 12.00
N GLU A 12 0.53 -4.03 11.39
CA GLU A 12 1.63 -4.72 12.04
C GLU A 12 2.77 -3.77 12.41
N LYS A 13 3.09 -2.83 11.52
CA LYS A 13 4.24 -1.95 11.73
C LYS A 13 3.89 -0.64 12.44
N PHE A 14 2.70 -0.11 12.22
CA PHE A 14 2.33 1.21 12.72
C PHE A 14 1.16 1.19 13.70
N GLY A 15 0.47 0.09 13.81
CA GLY A 15 -0.67 -0.04 14.71
C GLY A 15 -1.97 0.44 14.10
N THR A 16 -1.96 1.57 13.41
CA THR A 16 -3.16 2.13 12.78
C THR A 16 -2.81 2.69 11.40
N GLN A 17 -3.84 2.81 10.56
CA GLN A 17 -3.65 3.46 9.26
C GLN A 17 -3.33 4.95 9.43
N ALA A 18 -3.89 5.58 10.46
CA ALA A 18 -3.63 6.99 10.70
C ALA A 18 -2.15 7.24 10.97
N ALA A 19 -1.52 6.37 11.75
CA ALA A 19 -0.10 6.50 12.06
C ALA A 19 0.75 6.35 10.80
N PHE A 20 0.41 5.40 9.96
CA PHE A 20 1.14 5.22 8.71
C PHE A 20 0.94 6.40 7.77
N ALA A 21 -0.28 6.91 7.67
CA ALA A 21 -0.55 8.09 6.84
C ALA A 21 0.32 9.25 7.30
N ALA A 22 0.40 9.47 8.60
CA ALA A 22 1.23 10.55 9.13
C ALA A 22 2.69 10.36 8.75
N ALA A 23 3.19 9.13 8.80
CA ALA A 23 4.57 8.83 8.42
C ALA A 23 4.81 9.10 6.94
N MET A 24 3.79 8.91 6.11
CA MET A 24 3.88 9.23 4.68
C MET A 24 3.74 10.73 4.41
N GLY A 25 3.32 11.50 5.41
CA GLY A 25 3.05 12.91 5.22
C GLY A 25 1.66 13.17 4.67
N TRP A 26 0.74 12.27 4.87
CA TRP A 26 -0.60 12.33 4.29
C TRP A 26 -1.66 12.49 5.36
N ARG A 27 -2.83 13.00 4.93
CA ARG A 27 -4.04 12.86 5.73
C ARG A 27 -4.52 11.42 5.64
N GLU A 28 -5.21 10.98 6.68
CA GLU A 28 -5.75 9.63 6.70
C GLU A 28 -6.71 9.40 5.53
N ALA A 29 -7.47 10.43 5.14
CA ALA A 29 -8.41 10.30 4.03
C ALA A 29 -7.68 9.96 2.71
N LEU A 30 -6.48 10.51 2.50
CA LEU A 30 -5.74 10.22 1.28
C LEU A 30 -5.29 8.77 1.28
N LEU A 31 -4.79 8.28 2.40
CA LEU A 31 -4.39 6.87 2.48
C LEU A 31 -5.60 5.97 2.25
N SER A 32 -6.73 6.30 2.86
CA SER A 32 -7.94 5.52 2.68
C SER A 32 -8.34 5.46 1.21
N ALA A 33 -8.25 6.57 0.49
CA ALA A 33 -8.58 6.60 -0.93
C ALA A 33 -7.66 5.65 -1.72
N LYS A 34 -6.37 5.65 -1.40
CA LYS A 34 -5.43 4.78 -2.10
C LYS A 34 -5.69 3.32 -1.77
N LEU A 35 -6.04 3.00 -0.54
CA LEU A 35 -6.33 1.63 -0.14
C LEU A 35 -7.67 1.13 -0.68
N ASN A 36 -8.53 2.03 -1.12
CA ASN A 36 -9.83 1.67 -1.67
C ASN A 36 -9.91 1.88 -3.18
N ASN A 37 -8.77 1.97 -3.83
CA ASN A 37 -8.66 2.07 -5.30
C ASN A 37 -9.28 3.34 -5.87
N LYS A 38 -9.42 4.37 -5.06
CA LYS A 38 -9.95 5.67 -5.53
C LYS A 38 -8.84 6.62 -5.92
N SER A 39 -7.62 6.32 -5.54
CA SER A 39 -6.44 7.08 -5.89
C SER A 39 -5.32 6.09 -6.13
N GLN A 40 -4.47 6.38 -7.10
CA GLN A 40 -3.43 5.42 -7.46
C GLN A 40 -2.15 5.71 -6.69
N TRP A 41 -1.36 4.66 -6.51
CA TRP A 41 -0.02 4.77 -5.92
C TRP A 41 0.96 5.16 -7.01
N THR A 42 1.77 6.18 -6.75
CA THR A 42 2.88 6.47 -7.65
C THR A 42 4.07 5.59 -7.28
N PHE A 43 5.03 5.48 -8.20
CA PHE A 43 6.22 4.68 -7.93
C PHE A 43 6.97 5.20 -6.71
N ALA A 44 7.11 6.52 -6.59
CA ALA A 44 7.82 7.11 -5.45
C ALA A 44 7.09 6.81 -4.14
N GLU A 45 5.76 6.81 -4.17
CA GLU A 45 4.97 6.50 -2.99
C GLU A 45 5.15 5.04 -2.58
N VAL A 46 5.18 4.14 -3.56
CA VAL A 46 5.40 2.72 -3.27
C VAL A 46 6.77 2.52 -2.64
N MET A 47 7.78 3.18 -3.17
CA MET A 47 9.13 3.04 -2.63
C MET A 47 9.21 3.54 -1.20
N LYS A 48 8.60 4.70 -0.91
CA LYS A 48 8.60 5.24 0.44
C LYS A 48 7.84 4.34 1.39
N ALA A 49 6.69 3.84 0.96
CA ALA A 49 5.89 2.95 1.79
C ALA A 49 6.67 1.66 2.10
N CYS A 50 7.34 1.09 1.11
CA CYS A 50 8.13 -0.12 1.34
C CYS A 50 9.22 0.14 2.36
N GLU A 51 9.87 1.29 2.27
CA GLU A 51 10.92 1.63 3.23
C GLU A 51 10.36 1.72 4.65
N LEU A 52 9.23 2.40 4.80
CA LEU A 52 8.61 2.57 6.11
C LEU A 52 8.10 1.26 6.68
N LEU A 53 7.62 0.38 5.82
CA LEU A 53 6.99 -0.88 6.25
C LEU A 53 7.99 -2.04 6.31
N GLY A 54 9.23 -1.81 5.92
CA GLY A 54 10.23 -2.86 5.92
C GLY A 54 9.95 -3.93 4.88
N ILE A 55 9.39 -3.55 3.75
CA ILE A 55 9.08 -4.48 2.65
C ILE A 55 10.22 -4.40 1.64
N PRO A 56 10.90 -5.52 1.36
CA PRO A 56 11.92 -5.50 0.31
C PRO A 56 11.28 -5.13 -1.03
N LEU A 57 12.00 -4.38 -1.85
CA LEU A 57 11.44 -3.94 -3.13
C LEU A 57 11.05 -5.10 -4.01
N GLU A 58 11.77 -6.22 -3.93
CA GLU A 58 11.42 -7.39 -4.74
C GLU A 58 10.10 -8.02 -4.32
N GLU A 59 9.56 -7.64 -3.15
CA GLU A 59 8.28 -8.12 -2.67
C GLU A 59 7.17 -7.09 -2.80
N ALA A 60 7.50 -5.89 -3.28
CA ALA A 60 6.51 -4.82 -3.36
C ALA A 60 5.29 -5.23 -4.18
N HIS A 61 5.49 -6.02 -5.23
CA HIS A 61 4.37 -6.44 -6.08
C HIS A 61 3.34 -7.25 -5.31
N LEU A 62 3.74 -7.93 -4.25
CA LEU A 62 2.81 -8.72 -3.46
C LEU A 62 1.84 -7.85 -2.68
N TYR A 63 2.25 -6.62 -2.37
CA TYR A 63 1.45 -5.71 -1.56
C TYR A 63 0.68 -4.71 -2.40
N PHE A 64 1.24 -4.28 -3.52
CA PHE A 64 0.70 -3.14 -4.26
C PHE A 64 0.10 -3.52 -5.62
N PHE A 65 0.54 -4.60 -6.22
CA PHE A 65 0.17 -4.87 -7.61
C PHE A 65 -0.44 -6.23 -7.85
N CYS A 66 -0.33 -7.15 -6.91
CA CYS A 66 -0.64 -8.55 -7.19
C CYS A 66 -2.06 -8.76 -7.69
N ALA A 67 -3.04 -8.16 -7.03
CA ALA A 67 -4.42 -8.43 -7.40
C ALA A 67 -4.73 -7.91 -8.80
N ALA A 68 -4.31 -6.68 -9.08
CA ALA A 68 -4.58 -6.08 -10.38
C ALA A 68 -3.85 -6.83 -11.48
N SER A 69 -2.60 -7.20 -11.24
CA SER A 69 -1.81 -7.89 -12.24
C SER A 69 -2.41 -9.22 -12.62
N TYR A 70 -2.79 -9.98 -11.62
CA TYR A 70 -3.31 -11.31 -11.89
C TYR A 70 -4.64 -11.27 -12.59
N GLU A 71 -5.49 -10.34 -12.21
CA GLU A 71 -6.77 -10.23 -12.88
C GLU A 71 -6.60 -9.91 -14.34
N ASN A 72 -5.63 -9.08 -14.67
CA ASN A 72 -5.41 -8.70 -16.05
C ASN A 72 -4.76 -9.82 -16.85
N VAL A 73 -3.86 -10.54 -16.23
CA VAL A 73 -3.09 -11.56 -16.93
C VAL A 73 -3.90 -12.82 -17.16
N THR A 74 -4.76 -13.17 -16.24
CA THR A 74 -5.50 -14.41 -16.34
C THR A 74 -6.62 -14.32 -17.36
N ASP A 75 -6.92 -13.17 -17.83
CA ASP A 75 -7.94 -13.02 -18.86
C ASP A 75 -7.45 -13.51 -20.20
#